data_b737f283d8348fc6fbb6813394ffdb51
#
_entry.id   b737f283d8348fc6fbb6813394ffdb51
#
_cell.length_a   1.000
_cell.length_b   1.000
_cell.length_c   1.000
_cell.angle_alpha   90.00
_cell.angle_beta   90.00
_cell.angle_gamma   90.00
#
_symmetry.space_group_name_H-M   'P 1'
#
loop_
_entity.id
_entity.type
_entity.pdbx_description
1 polymer ?
#
loop_
_entity_poly.entity_id
_entity_poly.type
_entity_poly.pdbx_seq_one_letter_code
_entity_poly.pdbx_strand_id
1 'polypeptide(L)'
;MGHDHQTGVHRSHLSGKLLGSTACLGKIRDRKAETGGDSQGCQDQRPPESVVWEKVWVEVILGKYHYGQPTNRYLQDLKDQGLPISPGTVAGGLQALAPLFEPVVDTLYCKQMSEQLFHNDETRWEVFVQIQGKVGTRWYLWVTRSPSVVFYCIDPSRSAAVPGAHFAGLQADQAIIVCDRYSAYKKLARLALNILLAFCWAHVRRDFLDAGRAFCELEEWALQWKERIGTLYPLNRLRLEQWDPAQGLTEQSASFHQYHKALQTALQCMHEEATRSVASQNDEATPGEGAARAPGSHLSKSARTKRKKVLASLLEHWSGLTVFVEYPEAPMDNNRGENSIRTPVNGRKNDYGSGSICSAQLAAMLFAILQTLVLWGINPRHWLTRYLTACAQNGASAPQDIDPFLPWSIDETRRTALSRPYPSRAPPAASTEPTPIDDSS
;
A
#
# COMPACT_ATOMS: atom_id res chain seq x y z
N MET A 1 17.93 -53.36 -35.95
CA MET A 1 17.35 -53.55 -34.61
C MET A 1 17.22 -52.17 -34.00
N GLY A 2 16.02 -51.64 -34.05
CA GLY A 2 15.70 -50.31 -33.57
C GLY A 2 15.35 -50.31 -32.08
N HIS A 3 15.56 -49.23 -31.44
CA HIS A 3 14.83 -48.86 -30.23
C HIS A 3 14.48 -47.37 -30.28
N ASP A 4 13.20 -47.14 -30.53
CA ASP A 4 12.51 -45.87 -30.30
C ASP A 4 12.51 -45.56 -28.80
N HIS A 5 12.96 -44.38 -28.41
CA HIS A 5 12.64 -43.79 -27.11
C HIS A 5 11.67 -42.61 -27.31
N GLN A 6 10.39 -42.89 -27.16
CA GLN A 6 9.37 -41.92 -26.92
C GLN A 6 9.56 -41.29 -25.53
N THR A 7 9.88 -40.00 -25.49
CA THR A 7 9.83 -39.20 -24.27
C THR A 7 8.42 -38.68 -24.08
N GLY A 8 7.64 -39.40 -23.28
CA GLY A 8 6.35 -38.97 -22.80
C GLY A 8 6.49 -37.82 -21.79
N VAL A 9 6.02 -36.64 -22.17
CA VAL A 9 5.86 -35.50 -21.24
C VAL A 9 4.69 -35.82 -20.33
N HIS A 10 4.97 -36.26 -19.13
CA HIS A 10 3.99 -36.34 -18.04
C HIS A 10 3.55 -34.93 -17.63
N ARG A 11 2.34 -34.53 -17.99
CA ARG A 11 1.59 -33.48 -17.32
C ARG A 11 1.25 -33.99 -15.90
N SER A 12 2.12 -33.68 -14.94
CA SER A 12 1.79 -33.84 -13.54
C SER A 12 0.85 -32.72 -13.11
N HIS A 13 -0.34 -33.11 -12.69
CA HIS A 13 -1.34 -32.29 -12.01
C HIS A 13 -0.69 -31.49 -10.88
N LEU A 14 -0.64 -30.16 -11.03
CA LEU A 14 -0.44 -29.20 -9.94
C LEU A 14 -1.78 -29.03 -9.18
N SER A 15 -2.21 -30.09 -8.49
CA SER A 15 -3.22 -29.98 -7.44
C SER A 15 -2.51 -30.09 -6.09
N GLY A 16 -2.11 -28.97 -5.54
CA GLY A 16 -1.54 -28.95 -4.20
C GLY A 16 -0.73 -27.69 -3.93
N LYS A 17 -1.40 -26.70 -3.41
CA LYS A 17 -0.99 -25.64 -2.48
C LYS A 17 -1.63 -24.28 -2.81
N LEU A 18 -2.93 -24.24 -2.83
CA LEU A 18 -3.76 -23.04 -2.65
C LEU A 18 -3.98 -22.77 -1.13
N LEU A 19 -2.93 -22.75 -0.33
CA LEU A 19 -3.05 -22.59 1.13
C LEU A 19 -2.57 -21.22 1.64
N GLY A 20 -2.06 -20.35 0.79
CA GLY A 20 -1.50 -19.06 1.23
C GLY A 20 -2.51 -17.91 1.32
N SER A 21 -3.39 -17.73 0.34
CA SER A 21 -4.38 -16.64 0.32
C SER A 21 -5.51 -16.88 1.31
N THR A 22 -5.91 -18.12 1.45
CA THR A 22 -6.85 -18.57 2.48
C THR A 22 -6.30 -18.36 3.89
N ALA A 23 -4.99 -18.28 4.10
CA ALA A 23 -4.41 -18.15 5.44
C ALA A 23 -4.59 -16.75 6.05
N CYS A 24 -4.54 -15.66 5.27
CA CYS A 24 -4.89 -14.32 5.80
C CYS A 24 -6.41 -14.16 5.96
N LEU A 25 -7.19 -14.61 4.98
CA LEU A 25 -8.65 -14.61 5.04
C LEU A 25 -9.19 -15.80 5.85
N GLY A 26 -8.55 -16.98 5.79
CA GLY A 26 -8.91 -18.18 6.52
C GLY A 26 -8.66 -18.11 8.02
N LYS A 27 -7.57 -17.53 8.49
CA LYS A 27 -7.34 -17.29 9.94
C LYS A 27 -8.39 -16.38 10.56
N ILE A 28 -9.01 -15.52 9.76
CA ILE A 28 -10.14 -14.69 10.19
C ILE A 28 -11.45 -15.52 10.15
N ARG A 29 -11.59 -16.46 9.22
CA ARG A 29 -12.71 -17.45 9.21
C ARG A 29 -12.61 -18.42 10.39
N ASP A 30 -11.44 -18.97 10.66
CA ASP A 30 -11.24 -19.93 11.75
C ASP A 30 -11.45 -19.30 13.13
N ARG A 31 -11.04 -18.02 13.31
CA ARG A 31 -11.37 -17.26 14.53
C ARG A 31 -12.87 -16.98 14.69
N LYS A 32 -13.64 -16.96 13.60
CA LYS A 32 -15.10 -16.82 13.66
C LYS A 32 -15.78 -18.08 14.18
N ALA A 33 -15.20 -19.25 13.95
CA ALA A 33 -15.66 -20.53 14.48
C ALA A 33 -15.35 -20.70 15.98
N GLU A 34 -14.25 -20.09 16.46
CA GLU A 34 -13.83 -20.17 17.87
C GLU A 34 -14.53 -19.14 18.79
N THR A 35 -15.04 -18.04 18.24
CA THR A 35 -15.76 -17.02 19.01
C THR A 35 -17.27 -17.21 18.88
N GLY A 36 -17.83 -18.24 19.43
CA GLY A 36 -19.29 -18.57 19.43
C GLY A 36 -20.26 -17.38 19.62
N GLY A 37 -20.15 -16.38 18.81
CA GLY A 37 -21.03 -15.22 18.70
C GLY A 37 -22.00 -15.46 17.55
N ASP A 38 -23.26 -15.52 17.85
CA ASP A 38 -24.40 -15.74 16.97
C ASP A 38 -24.22 -15.16 15.57
N SER A 39 -23.94 -16.03 14.63
CA SER A 39 -24.00 -15.77 13.18
C SER A 39 -25.42 -15.92 12.65
N GLN A 40 -26.41 -15.42 13.39
CA GLN A 40 -27.76 -15.21 12.86
C GLN A 40 -27.78 -13.90 12.08
N GLY A 41 -27.66 -13.98 10.75
CA GLY A 41 -27.90 -12.83 9.88
C GLY A 41 -27.20 -12.77 8.54
N CYS A 42 -26.33 -13.71 8.19
CA CYS A 42 -25.85 -13.83 6.81
C CYS A 42 -26.73 -14.81 6.02
N GLN A 43 -28.05 -14.57 5.97
CA GLN A 43 -28.95 -15.30 5.09
C GLN A 43 -28.97 -14.61 3.72
N ASP A 44 -28.70 -15.41 2.71
CA ASP A 44 -29.04 -15.41 1.27
C ASP A 44 -29.90 -14.20 0.80
N GLN A 45 -29.35 -12.98 0.86
CA GLN A 45 -29.94 -11.85 0.16
C GLN A 45 -29.21 -11.70 -1.18
N ARG A 46 -29.75 -12.32 -2.22
CA ARG A 46 -29.30 -12.11 -3.60
C ARG A 46 -29.39 -10.63 -3.93
N PRO A 47 -28.37 -10.06 -4.62
CA PRO A 47 -28.49 -8.69 -5.11
C PRO A 47 -29.68 -8.59 -6.07
N PRO A 48 -30.39 -7.47 -6.08
CA PRO A 48 -31.57 -7.29 -6.93
C PRO A 48 -31.22 -7.38 -8.44
N GLU A 49 -32.06 -8.06 -9.19
CA GLU A 49 -31.86 -8.50 -10.58
C GLU A 49 -31.93 -7.39 -11.65
N SER A 50 -31.97 -6.09 -11.32
CA SER A 50 -32.16 -5.05 -12.32
C SER A 50 -30.89 -4.21 -12.61
N VAL A 51 -30.67 -3.86 -13.87
CA VAL A 51 -29.60 -2.97 -14.37
C VAL A 51 -29.53 -1.63 -13.61
N VAL A 52 -30.63 -1.15 -13.05
CA VAL A 52 -30.69 0.07 -12.25
C VAL A 52 -29.88 -0.10 -10.95
N TRP A 53 -29.97 -1.26 -10.31
CA TRP A 53 -29.26 -1.55 -9.07
C TRP A 53 -27.75 -1.73 -9.29
N GLU A 54 -27.30 -2.26 -10.41
CA GLU A 54 -25.87 -2.34 -10.74
C GLU A 54 -25.23 -0.95 -10.72
N LYS A 55 -25.88 0.04 -11.34
CA LYS A 55 -25.39 1.43 -11.33
C LYS A 55 -25.34 2.03 -9.93
N VAL A 56 -26.37 1.78 -9.10
CA VAL A 56 -26.38 2.24 -7.71
C VAL A 56 -25.22 1.64 -6.92
N TRP A 57 -24.96 0.33 -7.09
CA TRP A 57 -23.84 -0.31 -6.38
C TRP A 57 -22.47 0.19 -6.85
N VAL A 58 -22.29 0.47 -8.14
CA VAL A 58 -21.07 1.11 -8.65
C VAL A 58 -20.85 2.46 -7.97
N GLU A 59 -21.89 3.29 -7.87
CA GLU A 59 -21.78 4.61 -7.22
C GLU A 59 -21.51 4.49 -5.72
N VAL A 60 -22.20 3.58 -5.02
CA VAL A 60 -21.95 3.32 -3.59
C VAL A 60 -20.51 2.90 -3.33
N ILE A 61 -20.00 1.94 -4.12
CA ILE A 61 -18.64 1.43 -3.99
C ILE A 61 -17.62 2.55 -4.27
N LEU A 62 -17.77 3.27 -5.36
CA LEU A 62 -16.87 4.37 -5.71
C LEU A 62 -16.94 5.51 -4.72
N GLY A 63 -18.14 5.94 -4.35
CA GLY A 63 -18.35 7.01 -3.37
C GLY A 63 -17.61 6.72 -2.08
N LYS A 64 -17.85 5.53 -1.53
CA LYS A 64 -17.29 5.15 -0.23
C LYS A 64 -15.79 4.81 -0.29
N TYR A 65 -15.37 3.93 -1.19
CA TYR A 65 -14.04 3.33 -1.13
C TYR A 65 -13.01 3.99 -2.07
N HIS A 66 -13.47 4.78 -3.04
CA HIS A 66 -12.58 5.49 -3.95
C HIS A 66 -12.52 6.99 -3.65
N TYR A 67 -13.68 7.62 -3.46
CA TYR A 67 -13.76 9.07 -3.21
C TYR A 67 -13.81 9.43 -1.73
N GLY A 68 -13.95 8.45 -0.83
CA GLY A 68 -14.03 8.67 0.62
C GLY A 68 -15.27 9.48 1.04
N GLN A 69 -16.35 9.38 0.29
CA GLN A 69 -17.62 10.06 0.58
C GLN A 69 -18.33 9.35 1.74
N PRO A 70 -18.74 10.07 2.79
CA PRO A 70 -19.52 9.49 3.86
C PRO A 70 -20.84 8.87 3.34
N THR A 71 -21.12 7.64 3.75
CA THR A 71 -22.33 6.92 3.30
C THR A 71 -23.60 7.70 3.56
N ASN A 72 -23.71 8.39 4.69
CA ASN A 72 -24.89 9.18 5.03
C ASN A 72 -25.11 10.35 4.07
N ARG A 73 -24.06 11.02 3.62
CA ARG A 73 -24.17 12.12 2.63
C ARG A 73 -24.60 11.58 1.27
N TYR A 74 -24.08 10.45 0.88
CA TYR A 74 -24.47 9.79 -0.37
C TYR A 74 -25.96 9.37 -0.34
N LEU A 75 -26.41 8.80 0.79
CA LEU A 75 -27.82 8.45 0.97
C LEU A 75 -28.76 9.67 0.98
N GLN A 76 -28.30 10.79 1.53
CA GLN A 76 -29.05 12.03 1.48
C GLN A 76 -29.16 12.54 0.03
N ASP A 77 -28.07 12.53 -0.74
CA ASP A 77 -28.06 12.89 -2.15
C ASP A 77 -29.03 12.04 -2.97
N LEU A 78 -29.02 10.70 -2.78
CA LEU A 78 -29.97 9.80 -3.41
C LEU A 78 -31.43 10.13 -3.03
N LYS A 79 -31.69 10.44 -1.76
CA LYS A 79 -33.02 10.83 -1.28
C LYS A 79 -33.48 12.13 -1.95
N ASP A 80 -32.60 13.12 -2.08
CA ASP A 80 -32.89 14.40 -2.72
C ASP A 80 -33.17 14.23 -4.23
N GLN A 81 -32.59 13.18 -4.85
CA GLN A 81 -32.87 12.76 -6.22
C GLN A 81 -34.13 11.87 -6.37
N GLY A 82 -34.90 11.66 -5.29
CA GLY A 82 -36.13 10.87 -5.31
C GLY A 82 -35.93 9.36 -5.13
N LEU A 83 -34.73 8.91 -4.75
CA LEU A 83 -34.41 7.49 -4.49
C LEU A 83 -34.03 7.29 -3.00
N PRO A 84 -35.01 7.20 -2.07
CA PRO A 84 -34.73 7.00 -0.67
C PRO A 84 -34.30 5.54 -0.39
N ILE A 85 -33.01 5.35 -0.07
CA ILE A 85 -32.45 4.05 0.32
C ILE A 85 -32.06 4.11 1.79
N SER A 86 -32.39 3.05 2.56
CA SER A 86 -32.01 3.00 3.96
C SER A 86 -30.52 2.65 4.15
N PRO A 87 -29.85 3.12 5.22
CA PRO A 87 -28.50 2.70 5.56
C PRO A 87 -28.35 1.18 5.71
N GLY A 88 -29.38 0.52 6.26
CA GLY A 88 -29.41 -0.94 6.42
C GLY A 88 -29.42 -1.67 5.06
N THR A 89 -30.18 -1.17 4.08
CA THR A 89 -30.19 -1.72 2.71
C THR A 89 -28.81 -1.64 2.08
N VAL A 90 -28.11 -0.50 2.24
CA VAL A 90 -26.76 -0.33 1.70
C VAL A 90 -25.77 -1.25 2.41
N ALA A 91 -25.82 -1.33 3.74
CA ALA A 91 -24.93 -2.23 4.50
C ALA A 91 -25.13 -3.70 4.14
N GLY A 92 -26.40 -4.15 4.07
CA GLY A 92 -26.74 -5.53 3.67
C GLY A 92 -26.32 -5.84 2.24
N GLY A 93 -26.58 -4.93 1.29
CA GLY A 93 -26.19 -5.11 -0.10
C GLY A 93 -24.67 -5.16 -0.30
N LEU A 94 -23.92 -4.28 0.38
CA LEU A 94 -22.45 -4.35 0.35
C LEU A 94 -21.93 -5.69 0.91
N GLN A 95 -22.53 -6.22 1.97
CA GLN A 95 -22.16 -7.53 2.48
C GLN A 95 -22.47 -8.64 1.49
N ALA A 96 -23.63 -8.59 0.81
CA ALA A 96 -24.00 -9.56 -0.21
C ALA A 96 -23.07 -9.53 -1.45
N LEU A 97 -22.49 -8.37 -1.76
CA LEU A 97 -21.52 -8.23 -2.88
C LEU A 97 -20.11 -8.74 -2.54
N ALA A 98 -19.76 -8.87 -1.25
CA ALA A 98 -18.40 -9.24 -0.85
C ALA A 98 -17.88 -10.53 -1.51
N PRO A 99 -18.64 -11.65 -1.58
CA PRO A 99 -18.15 -12.88 -2.21
C PRO A 99 -17.84 -12.74 -3.71
N LEU A 100 -18.47 -11.78 -4.39
CA LEU A 100 -18.20 -11.54 -5.81
C LEU A 100 -16.76 -11.06 -6.06
N PHE A 101 -16.16 -10.37 -5.11
CA PHE A 101 -14.82 -9.80 -5.24
C PHE A 101 -13.71 -10.73 -4.74
N GLU A 102 -14.02 -11.79 -3.98
CA GLU A 102 -13.02 -12.73 -3.45
C GLU A 102 -12.12 -13.33 -4.54
N PRO A 103 -12.62 -13.86 -5.68
CA PRO A 103 -11.75 -14.45 -6.70
C PRO A 103 -10.78 -13.46 -7.32
N VAL A 104 -11.18 -12.19 -7.48
CA VAL A 104 -10.32 -11.13 -7.97
C VAL A 104 -9.20 -10.86 -6.97
N VAL A 105 -9.51 -10.71 -5.69
CA VAL A 105 -8.54 -10.44 -4.63
C VAL A 105 -7.56 -11.60 -4.46
N ASP A 106 -8.01 -12.85 -4.54
CA ASP A 106 -7.16 -14.03 -4.49
C ASP A 106 -6.15 -14.02 -5.65
N THR A 107 -6.60 -13.64 -6.85
CA THR A 107 -5.71 -13.54 -8.01
C THR A 107 -4.74 -12.36 -7.90
N LEU A 108 -5.17 -11.21 -7.34
CA LEU A 108 -4.25 -10.12 -7.01
C LEU A 108 -3.16 -10.58 -6.04
N TYR A 109 -3.53 -11.33 -5.00
CA TYR A 109 -2.56 -11.89 -4.05
C TYR A 109 -1.56 -12.83 -4.73
N CYS A 110 -2.03 -13.79 -5.53
CA CYS A 110 -1.17 -14.72 -6.26
C CYS A 110 -0.20 -13.98 -7.19
N LYS A 111 -0.69 -12.97 -7.92
CA LYS A 111 0.16 -12.11 -8.77
C LYS A 111 1.21 -11.38 -7.96
N GLN A 112 0.84 -10.80 -6.83
CA GLN A 112 1.76 -10.07 -5.97
C GLN A 112 2.85 -10.98 -5.40
N MET A 113 2.52 -12.22 -5.02
CA MET A 113 3.48 -13.17 -4.46
C MET A 113 4.51 -13.70 -5.49
N SER A 114 4.31 -13.46 -6.77
CA SER A 114 5.32 -13.73 -7.82
C SER A 114 6.31 -12.59 -8.06
N GLU A 115 6.19 -11.47 -7.34
CA GLU A 115 7.02 -10.28 -7.50
C GLU A 115 8.14 -10.22 -6.46
N GLN A 116 9.09 -9.27 -6.63
CA GLN A 116 10.31 -9.21 -5.82
C GLN A 116 10.47 -7.90 -5.07
N LEU A 117 9.78 -6.82 -5.47
CA LEU A 117 9.88 -5.51 -4.86
C LEU A 117 8.55 -5.09 -4.26
N PHE A 118 8.58 -4.76 -2.97
CA PHE A 118 7.39 -4.40 -2.21
C PHE A 118 7.58 -3.11 -1.44
N HIS A 119 6.51 -2.37 -1.28
CA HIS A 119 6.40 -1.20 -0.43
C HIS A 119 5.36 -1.48 0.65
N ASN A 120 5.77 -1.48 1.90
CA ASN A 120 4.88 -1.76 3.02
C ASN A 120 4.71 -0.54 3.91
N ASP A 121 3.47 -0.36 4.38
CA ASP A 121 3.13 0.64 5.38
C ASP A 121 1.89 0.17 6.15
N GLU A 122 1.61 0.76 7.33
CA GLU A 122 0.42 0.46 8.09
C GLU A 122 -0.10 1.71 8.82
N THR A 123 -1.41 1.75 9.02
CA THR A 123 -2.06 2.81 9.76
C THR A 123 -3.13 2.26 10.71
N ARG A 124 -3.50 3.04 11.71
CA ARG A 124 -4.63 2.69 12.57
C ARG A 124 -5.90 2.63 11.78
N TRP A 125 -6.75 1.66 12.10
CA TRP A 125 -8.11 1.51 11.61
C TRP A 125 -9.02 1.23 12.80
N GLU A 126 -10.26 1.68 12.76
CA GLU A 126 -11.22 1.36 13.81
C GLU A 126 -12.21 0.31 13.27
N VAL A 127 -12.43 -0.75 14.06
CA VAL A 127 -13.48 -1.73 13.79
C VAL A 127 -14.35 -1.80 15.03
N PHE A 128 -15.60 -1.37 14.93
CA PHE A 128 -16.51 -1.18 16.08
C PHE A 128 -17.12 -2.51 16.55
N VAL A 129 -16.24 -3.46 16.87
CA VAL A 129 -16.61 -4.76 17.43
C VAL A 129 -15.75 -5.08 18.64
N GLN A 130 -16.33 -5.79 19.60
CA GLN A 130 -15.58 -6.34 20.73
C GLN A 130 -15.07 -7.75 20.35
N ILE A 131 -13.78 -8.00 20.57
CA ILE A 131 -13.16 -9.30 20.38
C ILE A 131 -12.65 -9.76 21.74
N GLN A 132 -12.87 -11.02 22.07
CA GLN A 132 -12.37 -11.60 23.31
C GLN A 132 -10.83 -11.45 23.41
N GLY A 133 -10.37 -10.98 24.54
CA GLY A 133 -8.94 -10.74 24.79
C GLY A 133 -8.36 -9.45 24.17
N LYS A 134 -9.20 -8.60 23.53
CA LYS A 134 -8.77 -7.31 22.98
C LYS A 134 -9.56 -6.16 23.62
N VAL A 135 -8.83 -5.17 24.15
CA VAL A 135 -9.40 -3.94 24.68
C VAL A 135 -9.54 -2.90 23.56
N GLY A 136 -10.74 -2.37 23.36
CA GLY A 136 -11.05 -1.30 22.42
C GLY A 136 -11.21 -1.76 20.95
N THR A 137 -11.47 -0.79 20.09
CA THR A 137 -11.85 -0.95 18.67
C THR A 137 -10.69 -0.75 17.71
N ARG A 138 -9.47 -0.54 18.20
CA ARG A 138 -8.29 -0.24 17.37
C ARG A 138 -7.78 -1.46 16.65
N TRP A 139 -7.84 -1.42 15.33
CA TRP A 139 -7.24 -2.34 14.39
C TRP A 139 -6.17 -1.63 13.57
N TYR A 140 -5.61 -2.29 12.56
CA TYR A 140 -4.60 -1.73 11.67
C TYR A 140 -4.90 -2.12 10.24
N LEU A 141 -4.88 -1.13 9.36
CA LEU A 141 -4.88 -1.31 7.92
C LEU A 141 -3.42 -1.40 7.47
N TRP A 142 -3.06 -2.53 6.91
CA TRP A 142 -1.77 -2.80 6.30
C TRP A 142 -1.88 -2.67 4.80
N VAL A 143 -0.86 -2.09 4.15
CA VAL A 143 -0.74 -2.05 2.71
C VAL A 143 0.56 -2.71 2.29
N THR A 144 0.49 -3.54 1.27
CA THR A 144 1.64 -4.07 0.53
C THR A 144 1.45 -3.69 -0.92
N ARG A 145 2.32 -2.84 -1.44
CA ARG A 145 2.31 -2.43 -2.84
C ARG A 145 3.51 -3.01 -3.56
N SER A 146 3.28 -3.66 -4.68
CA SER A 146 4.29 -4.15 -5.61
C SER A 146 4.18 -3.41 -6.95
N PRO A 147 4.99 -3.70 -7.97
CA PRO A 147 4.91 -3.05 -9.28
C PRO A 147 3.53 -3.13 -9.93
N SER A 148 2.81 -4.25 -9.75
CA SER A 148 1.54 -4.50 -10.45
C SER A 148 0.31 -4.54 -9.53
N VAL A 149 0.48 -4.65 -8.21
CA VAL A 149 -0.64 -4.84 -7.27
C VAL A 149 -0.51 -3.94 -6.05
N VAL A 150 -1.63 -3.41 -5.59
CA VAL A 150 -1.76 -2.78 -4.27
C VAL A 150 -2.71 -3.64 -3.43
N PHE A 151 -2.19 -4.30 -2.41
CA PHE A 151 -2.95 -5.20 -1.56
C PHE A 151 -3.16 -4.60 -0.17
N TYR A 152 -4.33 -4.84 0.42
CA TYR A 152 -4.65 -4.36 1.77
C TYR A 152 -5.16 -5.49 2.65
N CYS A 153 -4.82 -5.39 3.93
CA CYS A 153 -5.34 -6.25 4.98
C CYS A 153 -5.71 -5.41 6.19
N ILE A 154 -6.84 -5.70 6.83
CA ILE A 154 -7.23 -5.09 8.11
C ILE A 154 -7.18 -6.16 9.19
N ASP A 155 -6.28 -5.96 10.18
CA ASP A 155 -6.02 -6.93 11.24
C ASP A 155 -6.08 -6.26 12.62
N PRO A 156 -6.58 -6.95 13.66
CA PRO A 156 -6.57 -6.44 15.03
C PRO A 156 -5.17 -6.23 15.61
N SER A 157 -4.14 -6.85 15.01
CA SER A 157 -2.76 -6.83 15.47
C SER A 157 -1.88 -5.92 14.63
N ARG A 158 -0.89 -5.29 15.29
CA ARG A 158 0.24 -4.58 14.64
C ARG A 158 1.53 -5.40 14.71
N SER A 159 1.45 -6.71 14.93
CA SER A 159 2.63 -7.56 15.09
C SER A 159 3.21 -8.03 13.74
N ALA A 160 4.44 -8.56 13.80
CA ALA A 160 5.10 -9.16 12.64
C ALA A 160 4.37 -10.40 12.06
N ALA A 161 3.41 -10.96 12.79
CA ALA A 161 2.61 -12.08 12.30
C ALA A 161 1.74 -11.69 11.10
N VAL A 162 1.33 -10.40 10.99
CA VAL A 162 0.49 -9.93 9.89
C VAL A 162 1.27 -9.91 8.57
N PRO A 163 2.38 -9.16 8.44
CA PRO A 163 3.18 -9.22 7.23
C PRO A 163 3.79 -10.63 7.04
N GLY A 164 4.10 -11.38 8.11
CA GLY A 164 4.56 -12.77 8.01
C GLY A 164 3.54 -13.69 7.34
N ALA A 165 2.25 -13.55 7.66
CA ALA A 165 1.19 -14.30 7.01
C ALA A 165 0.98 -13.86 5.55
N HIS A 166 1.15 -12.56 5.25
CA HIS A 166 1.03 -12.05 3.89
C HIS A 166 2.14 -12.61 2.99
N PHE A 167 3.39 -12.57 3.43
CA PHE A 167 4.55 -13.06 2.66
C PHE A 167 4.80 -14.56 2.74
N ALA A 168 3.94 -15.33 3.43
CA ALA A 168 4.07 -16.78 3.50
C ALA A 168 3.95 -17.49 2.13
N GLY A 169 3.29 -16.85 1.16
CA GLY A 169 3.15 -17.33 -0.21
C GLY A 169 4.20 -16.82 -1.19
N LEU A 170 5.21 -16.07 -0.72
CA LEU A 170 6.25 -15.48 -1.58
C LEU A 170 7.00 -16.56 -2.36
N GLN A 171 7.06 -16.40 -3.69
CA GLN A 171 7.69 -17.35 -4.61
C GLN A 171 9.10 -16.95 -5.00
N ALA A 172 9.49 -15.70 -4.77
CA ALA A 172 10.80 -15.19 -5.12
C ALA A 172 11.89 -15.76 -4.19
N ASP A 173 13.05 -16.10 -4.74
CA ASP A 173 14.24 -16.52 -3.98
C ASP A 173 14.74 -15.38 -3.09
N GLN A 174 14.59 -14.14 -3.52
CA GLN A 174 14.87 -12.93 -2.75
C GLN A 174 13.82 -11.86 -3.05
N ALA A 175 13.34 -11.19 -2.01
CA ALA A 175 12.43 -10.06 -2.11
C ALA A 175 12.94 -8.87 -1.32
N ILE A 176 12.73 -7.68 -1.85
CA ILE A 176 13.05 -6.40 -1.19
C ILE A 176 11.77 -5.78 -0.68
N ILE A 177 11.71 -5.48 0.61
CA ILE A 177 10.61 -4.74 1.21
C ILE A 177 11.09 -3.35 1.61
N VAL A 178 10.57 -2.33 0.93
CA VAL A 178 10.77 -0.91 1.27
C VAL A 178 9.75 -0.53 2.34
N CYS A 179 10.22 -0.13 3.51
CA CYS A 179 9.38 0.17 4.66
C CYS A 179 10.01 1.23 5.59
N ASP A 180 9.28 1.59 6.64
CA ASP A 180 9.87 2.30 7.76
C ASP A 180 10.69 1.36 8.66
N ARG A 181 11.29 1.92 9.72
CA ARG A 181 12.13 1.15 10.66
C ARG A 181 11.32 0.46 11.77
N TYR A 182 10.04 0.17 11.52
CA TYR A 182 9.19 -0.47 12.50
C TYR A 182 9.64 -1.91 12.83
N SER A 183 9.58 -2.27 14.10
CA SER A 183 10.12 -3.53 14.62
C SER A 183 9.46 -4.79 14.04
N ALA A 184 8.21 -4.69 13.56
CA ALA A 184 7.51 -5.81 12.93
C ALA A 184 8.22 -6.27 11.65
N TYR A 185 8.66 -5.33 10.79
CA TYR A 185 9.40 -5.66 9.57
C TYR A 185 10.78 -6.25 9.90
N LYS A 186 11.49 -5.66 10.89
CA LYS A 186 12.79 -6.22 11.36
C LYS A 186 12.64 -7.65 11.89
N LYS A 187 11.54 -7.96 12.57
CA LYS A 187 11.24 -9.33 13.02
C LYS A 187 10.90 -10.24 11.86
N LEU A 188 10.14 -9.77 10.88
CA LEU A 188 9.83 -10.52 9.66
C LEU A 188 11.10 -10.96 8.94
N ALA A 189 12.02 -10.04 8.65
CA ALA A 189 13.27 -10.35 7.94
C ALA A 189 14.20 -11.29 8.71
N ARG A 190 14.13 -11.33 10.05
CA ARG A 190 14.87 -12.33 10.85
C ARG A 190 14.29 -13.74 10.70
N LEU A 191 13.01 -13.87 10.43
CA LEU A 191 12.30 -15.15 10.32
C LEU A 191 12.24 -15.67 8.88
N ALA A 192 12.31 -14.77 7.89
CA ALA A 192 12.26 -15.08 6.47
C ALA A 192 13.57 -14.61 5.80
N LEU A 193 14.52 -15.53 5.63
CA LEU A 193 15.87 -15.23 5.13
C LEU A 193 15.90 -14.72 3.69
N ASN A 194 14.83 -14.92 2.94
CA ASN A 194 14.68 -14.43 1.57
C ASN A 194 14.12 -13.00 1.49
N ILE A 195 13.94 -12.31 2.65
CA ILE A 195 13.45 -10.94 2.70
C ILE A 195 14.58 -9.98 3.10
N LEU A 196 14.88 -9.03 2.21
CA LEU A 196 15.78 -7.92 2.43
C LEU A 196 14.99 -6.64 2.73
N LEU A 197 15.31 -5.95 3.81
CA LEU A 197 14.64 -4.69 4.15
C LEU A 197 15.40 -3.49 3.58
N ALA A 198 14.70 -2.64 2.85
CA ALA A 198 15.17 -1.32 2.44
C ALA A 198 14.45 -0.25 3.26
N PHE A 199 15.21 0.55 4.02
CA PHE A 199 14.62 1.57 4.87
C PHE A 199 14.51 2.93 4.18
N CYS A 200 13.43 3.64 4.50
CA CYS A 200 13.06 4.92 3.89
C CYS A 200 13.93 6.08 4.40
N TRP A 201 14.69 6.74 3.49
CA TRP A 201 15.47 7.94 3.79
C TRP A 201 14.63 9.15 4.17
N ALA A 202 13.39 9.25 3.71
CA ALA A 202 12.49 10.34 4.09
C ALA A 202 12.20 10.33 5.60
N HIS A 203 12.10 9.16 6.22
CA HIS A 203 11.96 9.02 7.67
C HIS A 203 13.23 9.41 8.41
N VAL A 204 14.41 9.06 7.90
CA VAL A 204 15.69 9.50 8.46
C VAL A 204 15.79 11.03 8.43
N ARG A 205 15.50 11.65 7.28
CA ARG A 205 15.48 13.10 7.15
C ARG A 205 14.53 13.77 8.15
N ARG A 206 13.37 13.17 8.38
CA ARG A 206 12.39 13.66 9.37
C ARG A 206 12.94 13.63 10.78
N ASP A 207 13.66 12.56 11.18
CA ASP A 207 14.26 12.47 12.53
C ASP A 207 15.24 13.59 12.84
N PHE A 208 16.06 14.00 11.85
CA PHE A 208 16.95 15.14 12.00
C PHE A 208 16.17 16.44 12.17
N LEU A 209 15.18 16.69 11.30
CA LEU A 209 14.34 17.88 11.37
C LEU A 209 13.57 17.98 12.69
N ASP A 210 13.03 16.84 13.17
CA ASP A 210 12.30 16.79 14.44
C ASP A 210 13.25 17.02 15.65
N ALA A 211 14.52 16.63 15.53
CA ALA A 211 15.51 16.96 16.54
C ALA A 211 15.82 18.47 16.57
N GLY A 212 15.99 19.11 15.41
CA GLY A 212 16.19 20.55 15.31
C GLY A 212 14.98 21.37 15.81
N ARG A 213 13.77 20.91 15.50
CA ARG A 213 12.53 21.55 16.01
C ARG A 213 12.36 21.42 17.50
N ALA A 214 12.78 20.28 18.09
CA ALA A 214 12.67 20.05 19.52
C ALA A 214 13.75 20.80 20.34
N PHE A 215 14.90 21.11 19.73
CA PHE A 215 16.04 21.75 20.38
C PHE A 215 16.67 22.75 19.42
N CYS A 216 16.50 24.04 19.68
CA CYS A 216 17.06 25.11 18.84
C CYS A 216 18.60 25.00 18.67
N GLU A 217 19.29 24.48 19.68
CA GLU A 217 20.72 24.18 19.67
C GLU A 217 21.15 23.16 18.60
N LEU A 218 20.19 22.36 18.09
CA LEU A 218 20.40 21.35 17.06
C LEU A 218 19.92 21.79 15.67
N GLU A 219 19.35 22.98 15.52
CA GLU A 219 18.73 23.41 14.27
C GLU A 219 19.72 23.42 13.10
N GLU A 220 20.88 24.08 13.28
CA GLU A 220 21.92 24.15 12.25
C GLU A 220 22.46 22.75 11.89
N TRP A 221 22.73 21.92 12.89
CA TRP A 221 23.15 20.54 12.69
C TRP A 221 22.10 19.71 11.92
N ALA A 222 20.83 19.87 12.26
CA ALA A 222 19.74 19.19 11.57
C ALA A 222 19.60 19.62 10.12
N LEU A 223 19.79 20.91 9.82
CA LEU A 223 19.78 21.44 8.46
C LEU A 223 20.96 20.93 7.64
N GLN A 224 22.17 20.87 8.21
CA GLN A 224 23.33 20.31 7.53
C GLN A 224 23.10 18.83 7.15
N TRP A 225 22.52 18.01 8.05
CA TRP A 225 22.19 16.63 7.74
C TRP A 225 21.06 16.51 6.71
N LYS A 226 20.06 17.38 6.78
CA LYS A 226 19.00 17.45 5.75
C LYS A 226 19.57 17.70 4.37
N GLU A 227 20.55 18.61 4.24
CA GLU A 227 21.23 18.92 2.96
C GLU A 227 22.02 17.72 2.46
N ARG A 228 22.83 17.09 3.32
CA ARG A 228 23.59 15.88 2.96
C ARG A 228 22.69 14.75 2.48
N ILE A 229 21.61 14.47 3.20
CA ILE A 229 20.61 13.49 2.74
C ILE A 229 20.00 13.95 1.41
N GLY A 230 19.78 15.27 1.27
CA GLY A 230 19.25 15.86 0.05
C GLY A 230 20.11 15.62 -1.18
N THR A 231 21.45 15.61 -1.03
CA THR A 231 22.39 15.37 -2.17
C THR A 231 22.37 13.93 -2.68
N LEU A 232 21.94 12.97 -1.87
CA LEU A 232 21.86 11.56 -2.30
C LEU A 232 20.81 11.37 -3.41
N TYR A 233 19.70 12.10 -3.37
CA TYR A 233 18.60 11.95 -4.33
C TYR A 233 18.98 12.31 -5.77
N PRO A 234 19.57 13.49 -6.06
CA PRO A 234 20.02 13.81 -7.41
C PRO A 234 21.14 12.88 -7.87
N LEU A 235 22.09 12.48 -7.01
CA LEU A 235 23.13 11.53 -7.36
C LEU A 235 22.54 10.17 -7.76
N ASN A 236 21.60 9.65 -6.97
CA ASN A 236 20.92 8.40 -7.29
C ASN A 236 20.07 8.52 -8.57
N ARG A 237 19.38 9.63 -8.78
CA ARG A 237 18.62 9.87 -10.01
C ARG A 237 19.52 9.84 -11.25
N LEU A 238 20.63 10.59 -11.25
CA LEU A 238 21.59 10.60 -12.35
C LEU A 238 22.19 9.21 -12.61
N ARG A 239 22.44 8.44 -11.55
CA ARG A 239 22.87 7.04 -11.65
C ARG A 239 21.81 6.18 -12.35
N LEU A 240 20.53 6.29 -11.93
CA LEU A 240 19.43 5.51 -12.48
C LEU A 240 19.07 5.90 -13.92
N GLU A 241 19.33 7.13 -14.34
CA GLU A 241 19.20 7.56 -15.75
C GLU A 241 20.18 6.84 -16.67
N GLN A 242 21.29 6.32 -16.10
CA GLN A 242 22.33 5.58 -16.84
C GLN A 242 22.25 4.06 -16.62
N TRP A 243 21.29 3.60 -15.81
CA TRP A 243 21.18 2.19 -15.47
C TRP A 243 20.44 1.41 -16.55
N ASP A 244 21.08 0.31 -17.00
CA ASP A 244 20.46 -0.67 -17.88
C ASP A 244 20.09 -1.93 -17.06
N PRO A 245 18.78 -2.20 -16.83
CA PRO A 245 18.35 -3.34 -16.04
C PRO A 245 18.67 -4.71 -16.69
N ALA A 246 19.06 -4.74 -17.97
CA ALA A 246 19.47 -5.95 -18.65
C ALA A 246 20.96 -6.34 -18.36
N GLN A 247 21.72 -5.45 -17.76
CA GLN A 247 23.14 -5.63 -17.46
C GLN A 247 23.37 -5.74 -15.95
N GLY A 248 24.37 -6.58 -15.57
CA GLY A 248 24.87 -6.62 -14.20
C GLY A 248 25.51 -5.30 -13.76
N LEU A 249 25.61 -5.06 -12.45
CA LEU A 249 26.19 -3.82 -11.91
C LEU A 249 27.61 -3.54 -12.41
N THR A 250 28.42 -4.58 -12.63
CA THR A 250 29.80 -4.48 -13.13
C THR A 250 29.90 -4.19 -14.63
N GLU A 251 28.84 -4.46 -15.37
CA GLU A 251 28.77 -4.33 -16.83
C GLU A 251 28.13 -3.02 -17.29
N GLN A 252 27.73 -2.19 -16.35
CA GLN A 252 27.09 -0.90 -16.60
C GLN A 252 28.03 0.11 -17.28
N SER A 253 27.47 1.15 -17.85
CA SER A 253 28.23 2.22 -18.54
C SER A 253 29.22 2.94 -17.64
N ALA A 254 30.26 3.55 -18.22
CA ALA A 254 31.21 4.39 -17.48
C ALA A 254 30.51 5.54 -16.73
N SER A 255 29.47 6.12 -17.33
CA SER A 255 28.66 7.19 -16.70
C SER A 255 27.91 6.66 -15.47
N PHE A 256 27.32 5.47 -15.54
CA PHE A 256 26.73 4.83 -14.38
C PHE A 256 27.75 4.68 -13.25
N HIS A 257 28.92 4.11 -13.54
CA HIS A 257 29.97 3.90 -12.55
C HIS A 257 30.48 5.21 -11.93
N GLN A 258 30.54 6.29 -12.69
CA GLN A 258 30.91 7.61 -12.18
C GLN A 258 29.90 8.09 -11.09
N TYR A 259 28.61 8.06 -11.39
CA TYR A 259 27.58 8.47 -10.42
C TYR A 259 27.44 7.49 -9.28
N HIS A 260 27.60 6.19 -9.52
CA HIS A 260 27.59 5.15 -8.51
C HIS A 260 28.71 5.38 -7.48
N LYS A 261 29.94 5.64 -7.94
CA LYS A 261 31.08 5.95 -7.09
C LYS A 261 30.87 7.25 -6.29
N ALA A 262 30.34 8.30 -6.93
CA ALA A 262 30.03 9.55 -6.25
C ALA A 262 29.00 9.34 -5.12
N LEU A 263 27.96 8.54 -5.38
CA LEU A 263 26.96 8.17 -4.39
C LEU A 263 27.56 7.38 -3.23
N GLN A 264 28.38 6.37 -3.52
CA GLN A 264 29.08 5.58 -2.50
C GLN A 264 29.99 6.47 -1.62
N THR A 265 30.75 7.39 -2.25
CA THR A 265 31.61 8.32 -1.53
C THR A 265 30.80 9.22 -0.60
N ALA A 266 29.67 9.77 -1.07
CA ALA A 266 28.80 10.61 -0.24
C ALA A 266 28.24 9.83 0.97
N LEU A 267 27.79 8.60 0.74
CA LEU A 267 27.30 7.71 1.80
C LEU A 267 28.41 7.37 2.80
N GLN A 268 29.61 7.04 2.33
CA GLN A 268 30.75 6.74 3.21
C GLN A 268 31.12 7.94 4.09
N CYS A 269 31.22 9.12 3.54
CA CYS A 269 31.48 10.35 4.31
C CYS A 269 30.41 10.57 5.41
N MET A 270 29.13 10.33 5.09
CA MET A 270 28.04 10.44 6.06
C MET A 270 28.17 9.39 7.18
N HIS A 271 28.49 8.16 6.85
CA HIS A 271 28.68 7.07 7.79
C HIS A 271 29.84 7.35 8.74
N GLU A 272 30.99 7.74 8.21
CA GLU A 272 32.19 8.07 9.00
C GLU A 272 31.95 9.24 9.95
N GLU A 273 31.24 10.27 9.49
CA GLU A 273 30.91 11.42 10.35
C GLU A 273 29.95 11.04 11.47
N ALA A 274 28.89 10.24 11.14
CA ALA A 274 27.98 9.73 12.16
C ALA A 274 28.70 8.90 13.22
N THR A 275 29.60 8.02 12.77
CA THR A 275 30.42 7.16 13.65
C THR A 275 31.33 7.97 14.56
N ARG A 276 32.07 8.92 14.00
CA ARG A 276 32.93 9.84 14.78
C ARG A 276 32.14 10.66 15.81
N SER A 277 30.97 11.17 15.38
CA SER A 277 30.10 11.97 16.26
C SER A 277 29.50 11.17 17.41
N VAL A 278 29.23 9.88 17.22
CA VAL A 278 28.75 9.00 18.30
C VAL A 278 29.88 8.61 19.26
N ALA A 279 31.10 8.34 18.74
CA ALA A 279 32.28 8.01 19.53
C ALA A 279 32.71 9.18 20.43
N SER A 280 32.86 10.39 19.88
CA SER A 280 33.28 11.58 20.66
C SER A 280 32.31 11.92 21.81
N GLN A 281 31.02 11.63 21.66
CA GLN A 281 30.04 11.85 22.74
C GLN A 281 30.09 10.79 23.87
N ASN A 282 30.79 9.66 23.66
CA ASN A 282 31.01 8.67 24.69
C ASN A 282 32.20 9.08 25.58
N ASP A 283 33.22 9.72 25.00
CA ASP A 283 34.42 10.15 25.69
C ASP A 283 34.18 11.37 26.61
N GLU A 284 33.23 12.25 26.24
CA GLU A 284 32.84 13.40 27.08
C GLU A 284 32.01 13.02 28.33
N ALA A 285 31.61 11.76 28.49
CA ALA A 285 30.80 11.30 29.61
C ALA A 285 31.63 11.05 30.87
N THR A 286 32.98 11.11 30.83
CA THR A 286 33.88 11.03 31.98
C THR A 286 34.27 12.46 32.39
N PRO A 287 33.80 13.01 33.51
CA PRO A 287 34.21 14.34 33.94
C PRO A 287 35.65 14.30 34.46
N GLY A 288 36.59 14.63 33.63
CA GLY A 288 37.91 15.09 34.07
C GLY A 288 37.76 16.51 34.61
N GLU A 289 37.86 16.73 35.90
CA GLU A 289 37.93 18.03 36.52
C GLU A 289 39.14 18.79 35.96
N GLY A 290 38.90 19.91 35.25
CA GLY A 290 39.97 20.91 35.01
C GLY A 290 40.26 21.39 33.59
N ALA A 291 39.59 20.98 32.52
CA ALA A 291 39.84 21.52 31.19
C ALA A 291 38.92 22.70 30.89
N ALA A 292 39.52 23.89 30.66
CA ALA A 292 38.84 25.10 30.20
C ALA A 292 38.14 24.82 28.85
N ARG A 293 36.80 24.87 28.83
CA ARG A 293 35.95 24.63 27.65
C ARG A 293 35.98 25.83 26.71
N ALA A 294 36.14 25.57 25.41
CA ALA A 294 36.04 26.60 24.38
C ALA A 294 34.64 27.27 24.40
N PRO A 295 34.56 28.60 24.25
CA PRO A 295 33.29 29.32 24.22
C PRO A 295 32.56 28.99 22.92
N GLY A 296 31.35 28.42 22.99
CA GLY A 296 30.46 28.27 21.85
C GLY A 296 29.74 26.92 21.66
N SER A 297 30.01 25.86 22.47
CA SER A 297 29.40 24.54 22.26
C SER A 297 28.62 24.01 23.48
N HIS A 298 27.62 24.75 23.92
CA HIS A 298 26.77 24.28 25.03
C HIS A 298 25.47 23.62 24.53
N LEU A 299 25.58 22.40 24.00
CA LEU A 299 24.39 21.57 23.88
C LEU A 299 23.95 21.18 25.30
N SER A 300 22.65 21.36 25.59
CA SER A 300 22.04 20.81 26.79
C SER A 300 22.18 19.26 26.83
N LYS A 301 22.13 18.67 28.02
CA LYS A 301 22.18 17.21 28.17
C LYS A 301 21.10 16.53 27.33
N SER A 302 19.89 17.13 27.26
CA SER A 302 18.75 16.63 26.49
C SER A 302 19.02 16.71 24.98
N ALA A 303 19.57 17.80 24.48
CA ALA A 303 19.94 17.97 23.08
C ALA A 303 21.03 16.97 22.66
N ARG A 304 22.08 16.79 23.47
CA ARG A 304 23.12 15.76 23.26
C ARG A 304 22.52 14.36 23.19
N THR A 305 21.65 14.02 24.12
CA THR A 305 20.97 12.71 24.13
C THR A 305 20.12 12.51 22.88
N LYS A 306 19.37 13.54 22.42
CA LYS A 306 18.57 13.47 21.19
C LYS A 306 19.45 13.31 19.96
N ARG A 307 20.53 14.11 19.82
CA ARG A 307 21.51 14.02 18.73
C ARG A 307 22.10 12.61 18.64
N LYS A 308 22.57 12.06 19.79
CA LYS A 308 23.11 10.70 19.87
C LYS A 308 22.11 9.65 19.43
N LYS A 309 20.84 9.74 19.86
CA LYS A 309 19.78 8.80 19.46
C LYS A 309 19.52 8.82 17.95
N VAL A 310 19.50 10.00 17.32
CA VAL A 310 19.28 10.11 15.88
C VAL A 310 20.42 9.47 15.10
N LEU A 311 21.69 9.79 15.47
CA LEU A 311 22.86 9.22 14.81
C LEU A 311 23.00 7.71 15.06
N ALA A 312 22.75 7.23 16.28
CA ALA A 312 22.75 5.81 16.59
C ALA A 312 21.69 5.05 15.78
N SER A 313 20.50 5.63 15.63
CA SER A 313 19.45 5.05 14.77
C SER A 313 19.84 5.03 13.30
N LEU A 314 20.52 6.07 12.80
CA LEU A 314 21.06 6.09 11.43
C LEU A 314 22.05 4.93 11.23
N LEU A 315 23.00 4.77 12.14
CA LEU A 315 24.04 3.72 12.06
C LEU A 315 23.46 2.32 12.24
N GLU A 316 22.53 2.11 13.18
CA GLU A 316 21.86 0.82 13.40
C GLU A 316 21.16 0.31 12.12
N HIS A 317 20.60 1.23 11.32
CA HIS A 317 19.82 0.88 10.15
C HIS A 317 20.58 1.07 8.83
N TRP A 318 21.90 1.32 8.89
CA TRP A 318 22.70 1.71 7.74
C TRP A 318 22.63 0.71 6.58
N SER A 319 22.76 -0.58 6.87
CA SER A 319 22.68 -1.64 5.85
C SER A 319 21.37 -1.61 5.07
N GLY A 320 20.24 -1.45 5.76
CA GLY A 320 18.95 -1.33 5.09
C GLY A 320 18.74 0.02 4.37
N LEU A 321 19.38 1.09 4.84
CA LEU A 321 19.35 2.40 4.19
C LEU A 321 20.17 2.43 2.89
N THR A 322 21.13 1.53 2.71
CA THR A 322 22.03 1.49 1.55
C THR A 322 21.69 0.38 0.55
N VAL A 323 20.64 -0.40 0.77
CA VAL A 323 20.19 -1.47 -0.15
C VAL A 323 20.05 -0.99 -1.60
N PHE A 324 19.55 0.21 -1.83
CA PHE A 324 19.38 0.78 -3.16
C PHE A 324 20.69 0.97 -3.94
N VAL A 325 21.84 0.89 -3.28
CA VAL A 325 23.16 0.98 -3.93
C VAL A 325 23.44 -0.30 -4.70
N GLU A 326 23.16 -1.46 -4.09
CA GLU A 326 23.36 -2.80 -4.68
C GLU A 326 22.17 -3.24 -5.53
N TYR A 327 20.97 -2.71 -5.23
CA TYR A 327 19.71 -3.01 -5.92
C TYR A 327 19.10 -1.72 -6.48
N PRO A 328 19.49 -1.29 -7.69
CA PRO A 328 19.03 -0.03 -8.29
C PRO A 328 17.51 0.08 -8.45
N GLU A 329 16.81 -1.04 -8.55
CA GLU A 329 15.35 -1.12 -8.59
C GLU A 329 14.69 -0.73 -7.26
N ALA A 330 15.40 -0.86 -6.14
CA ALA A 330 14.91 -0.46 -4.82
C ALA A 330 14.98 1.06 -4.68
N PRO A 331 13.87 1.76 -4.42
CA PRO A 331 13.90 3.21 -4.22
C PRO A 331 14.47 3.57 -2.85
N MET A 332 14.98 4.80 -2.74
CA MET A 332 15.48 5.37 -1.48
C MET A 332 14.38 5.65 -0.45
N ASP A 333 13.13 5.74 -0.86
CA ASP A 333 12.02 6.08 0.03
C ASP A 333 10.79 5.19 -0.19
N ASN A 334 9.87 5.23 0.78
CA ASN A 334 8.62 4.48 0.77
C ASN A 334 7.41 5.32 0.30
N ASN A 335 7.61 6.38 -0.46
CA ASN A 335 6.54 7.26 -0.92
C ASN A 335 5.41 6.49 -1.64
N ARG A 336 5.74 5.41 -2.34
CA ARG A 336 4.73 4.58 -3.03
C ARG A 336 3.81 3.87 -2.03
N GLY A 337 4.34 3.31 -0.96
CA GLY A 337 3.55 2.70 0.13
C GLY A 337 2.71 3.75 0.85
N GLU A 338 3.34 4.86 1.27
CA GLU A 338 2.67 5.99 1.96
C GLU A 338 1.54 6.59 1.10
N ASN A 339 1.73 6.76 -0.21
CA ASN A 339 0.70 7.25 -1.11
C ASN A 339 -0.49 6.28 -1.22
N SER A 340 -0.23 4.98 -1.20
CA SER A 340 -1.28 3.97 -1.27
C SER A 340 -2.18 4.00 -0.02
N ILE A 341 -1.64 4.36 1.14
CA ILE A 341 -2.43 4.47 2.38
C ILE A 341 -3.31 5.73 2.43
N ARG A 342 -3.03 6.77 1.64
CA ARG A 342 -3.75 8.06 1.71
C ARG A 342 -5.23 7.95 1.41
N THR A 343 -5.62 7.19 0.39
CA THR A 343 -7.04 7.02 0.01
C THR A 343 -7.86 6.40 1.14
N PRO A 344 -7.46 5.23 1.72
CA PRO A 344 -8.15 4.69 2.89
C PRO A 344 -8.17 5.64 4.11
N VAL A 345 -7.06 6.33 4.37
CA VAL A 345 -6.99 7.29 5.50
C VAL A 345 -7.96 8.45 5.34
N ASN A 346 -8.13 8.96 4.12
CA ASN A 346 -9.10 10.02 3.86
C ASN A 346 -10.53 9.50 4.06
N GLY A 347 -10.86 8.30 3.57
CA GLY A 347 -12.14 7.64 3.84
C GLY A 347 -12.39 7.45 5.33
N ARG A 348 -11.39 6.96 6.08
CA ARG A 348 -11.48 6.81 7.54
C ARG A 348 -11.78 8.11 8.27
N LYS A 349 -11.21 9.24 7.85
CA LYS A 349 -11.50 10.55 8.47
C LYS A 349 -12.98 10.93 8.34
N ASN A 350 -13.66 10.41 7.33
CA ASN A 350 -15.07 10.68 7.05
C ASN A 350 -16.01 9.63 7.68
N ASP A 351 -15.61 8.34 7.67
CA ASP A 351 -16.45 7.20 8.11
C ASP A 351 -16.03 6.63 9.47
N TYR A 352 -14.94 7.12 10.07
CA TYR A 352 -14.35 6.65 11.34
C TYR A 352 -13.82 5.21 11.31
N GLY A 353 -14.16 4.36 10.35
CA GLY A 353 -13.73 2.97 10.26
C GLY A 353 -14.82 2.02 9.75
N SER A 354 -14.84 0.80 10.29
CA SER A 354 -15.75 -0.27 9.88
C SER A 354 -16.66 -0.69 11.03
N GLY A 355 -17.96 -0.83 10.77
CA GLY A 355 -18.96 -1.22 11.76
C GLY A 355 -18.93 -2.71 12.15
N SER A 356 -18.27 -3.56 11.36
CA SER A 356 -18.16 -5.01 11.58
C SER A 356 -16.89 -5.57 10.97
N ILE A 357 -16.53 -6.81 11.31
CA ILE A 357 -15.39 -7.53 10.70
C ILE A 357 -15.64 -7.71 9.20
N CYS A 358 -16.84 -8.12 8.80
CA CYS A 358 -17.18 -8.28 7.38
C CYS A 358 -17.03 -6.98 6.59
N SER A 359 -17.47 -5.84 7.17
CA SER A 359 -17.29 -4.54 6.51
C SER A 359 -15.83 -4.09 6.43
N ALA A 360 -14.98 -4.49 7.40
CA ALA A 360 -13.54 -4.24 7.35
C ALA A 360 -12.86 -5.08 6.26
N GLN A 361 -13.23 -6.36 6.14
CA GLN A 361 -12.74 -7.26 5.09
C GLN A 361 -13.12 -6.75 3.69
N LEU A 362 -14.40 -6.39 3.50
CA LEU A 362 -14.87 -5.81 2.25
C LEU A 362 -14.13 -4.51 1.90
N ALA A 363 -13.89 -3.65 2.89
CA ALA A 363 -13.12 -2.42 2.69
C ALA A 363 -11.70 -2.73 2.18
N ALA A 364 -10.99 -3.68 2.80
CA ALA A 364 -9.66 -4.09 2.37
C ALA A 364 -9.67 -4.65 0.93
N MET A 365 -10.64 -5.51 0.59
CA MET A 365 -10.81 -6.07 -0.75
C MET A 365 -11.05 -4.98 -1.80
N LEU A 366 -11.98 -4.06 -1.53
CA LEU A 366 -12.31 -2.99 -2.48
C LEU A 366 -11.18 -1.98 -2.62
N PHE A 367 -10.46 -1.64 -1.53
CA PHE A 367 -9.25 -0.83 -1.65
C PHE A 367 -8.20 -1.53 -2.52
N ALA A 368 -7.98 -2.85 -2.37
CA ALA A 368 -7.03 -3.60 -3.18
C ALA A 368 -7.38 -3.54 -4.66
N ILE A 369 -8.61 -3.83 -5.02
CA ILE A 369 -9.09 -3.80 -6.40
C ILE A 369 -8.97 -2.38 -6.97
N LEU A 370 -9.58 -1.38 -6.30
CA LEU A 370 -9.66 -0.02 -6.83
C LEU A 370 -8.28 0.63 -6.97
N GLN A 371 -7.39 0.46 -5.99
CA GLN A 371 -6.03 1.01 -6.06
C GLN A 371 -5.15 0.28 -7.09
N THR A 372 -5.35 -1.02 -7.28
CA THR A 372 -4.69 -1.76 -8.36
C THR A 372 -5.17 -1.27 -9.74
N LEU A 373 -6.45 -1.05 -9.93
CA LEU A 373 -6.98 -0.47 -11.18
C LEU A 373 -6.36 0.91 -11.47
N VAL A 374 -6.30 1.77 -10.45
CA VAL A 374 -5.66 3.10 -10.57
C VAL A 374 -4.17 2.97 -10.91
N LEU A 375 -3.46 2.01 -10.32
CA LEU A 375 -2.05 1.73 -10.62
C LEU A 375 -1.84 1.41 -12.11
N TRP A 376 -2.80 0.72 -12.73
CA TRP A 376 -2.79 0.36 -14.15
C TRP A 376 -3.42 1.40 -15.07
N GLY A 377 -3.84 2.56 -14.55
CA GLY A 377 -4.52 3.61 -15.32
C GLY A 377 -5.92 3.22 -15.81
N ILE A 378 -6.53 2.20 -15.23
CA ILE A 378 -7.88 1.74 -15.55
C ILE A 378 -8.89 2.56 -14.75
N ASN A 379 -9.91 3.07 -15.41
CA ASN A 379 -11.02 3.77 -14.75
C ASN A 379 -11.85 2.79 -13.90
N PRO A 380 -11.86 2.93 -12.56
CA PRO A 380 -12.57 2.00 -11.69
C PRO A 380 -14.08 1.90 -11.98
N ARG A 381 -14.70 2.97 -12.47
CA ARG A 381 -16.12 3.00 -12.83
C ARG A 381 -16.43 2.06 -14.00
N HIS A 382 -15.64 2.13 -15.06
CA HIS A 382 -15.80 1.24 -16.21
C HIS A 382 -15.59 -0.23 -15.82
N TRP A 383 -14.57 -0.48 -15.02
CA TRP A 383 -14.25 -1.82 -14.55
C TRP A 383 -15.38 -2.38 -13.69
N LEU A 384 -15.82 -1.64 -12.65
CA LEU A 384 -16.89 -2.08 -11.75
C LEU A 384 -18.19 -2.33 -12.49
N THR A 385 -18.60 -1.42 -13.37
CA THR A 385 -19.81 -1.60 -14.19
C THR A 385 -19.74 -2.90 -14.96
N ARG A 386 -18.62 -3.12 -15.66
CA ARG A 386 -18.42 -4.34 -16.46
C ARG A 386 -18.39 -5.62 -15.61
N TYR A 387 -17.69 -5.57 -14.46
CA TYR A 387 -17.56 -6.71 -13.58
C TYR A 387 -18.90 -7.09 -12.94
N LEU A 388 -19.62 -6.13 -12.39
CA LEU A 388 -20.92 -6.38 -11.76
C LEU A 388 -21.98 -6.82 -12.80
N THR A 389 -21.96 -6.28 -14.02
CA THR A 389 -22.80 -6.77 -15.10
C THR A 389 -22.50 -8.24 -15.42
N ALA A 390 -21.23 -8.63 -15.49
CA ALA A 390 -20.87 -10.05 -15.71
C ALA A 390 -21.31 -10.94 -14.54
N CYS A 391 -21.20 -10.47 -13.28
CA CYS A 391 -21.70 -11.19 -12.12
C CYS A 391 -23.23 -11.38 -12.19
N ALA A 392 -23.97 -10.34 -12.58
CA ALA A 392 -25.43 -10.43 -12.75
C ALA A 392 -25.81 -11.44 -13.82
N GLN A 393 -25.12 -11.42 -14.96
CA GLN A 393 -25.30 -12.40 -16.05
C GLN A 393 -24.95 -13.83 -15.64
N ASN A 394 -24.05 -14.00 -14.65
CA ASN A 394 -23.66 -15.29 -14.10
C ASN A 394 -24.49 -15.68 -12.84
N GLY A 395 -25.75 -15.29 -12.78
CA GLY A 395 -26.65 -15.65 -11.70
C GLY A 395 -26.27 -15.08 -10.33
N ALA A 396 -25.82 -13.82 -10.30
CA ALA A 396 -25.35 -13.11 -9.11
C ALA A 396 -24.14 -13.81 -8.41
N SER A 397 -23.31 -14.48 -9.19
CA SER A 397 -22.05 -15.10 -8.76
C SER A 397 -20.88 -14.53 -9.55
N ALA A 398 -19.67 -14.60 -8.99
CA ALA A 398 -18.47 -14.19 -9.72
C ALA A 398 -18.33 -14.99 -11.03
N PRO A 399 -17.85 -14.37 -12.13
CA PRO A 399 -17.58 -15.10 -13.37
C PRO A 399 -16.61 -16.26 -13.12
N GLN A 400 -16.81 -17.38 -13.80
CA GLN A 400 -15.89 -18.53 -13.69
C GLN A 400 -14.51 -18.18 -14.25
N ASP A 401 -14.46 -17.42 -15.33
CA ASP A 401 -13.24 -16.84 -15.90
C ASP A 401 -13.15 -15.36 -15.53
N ILE A 402 -12.19 -15.03 -14.66
CA ILE A 402 -11.89 -13.66 -14.23
C ILE A 402 -10.76 -13.00 -15.01
N ASP A 403 -10.03 -13.74 -15.84
CA ASP A 403 -8.88 -13.22 -16.60
C ASP A 403 -9.23 -11.97 -17.42
N PRO A 404 -10.41 -11.85 -18.06
CA PRO A 404 -10.80 -10.65 -18.78
C PRO A 404 -10.93 -9.39 -17.92
N PHE A 405 -10.92 -9.53 -16.59
CA PHE A 405 -11.04 -8.42 -15.64
C PHE A 405 -9.70 -8.09 -14.94
N LEU A 406 -8.67 -8.90 -15.14
CA LEU A 406 -7.36 -8.68 -14.52
C LEU A 406 -6.57 -7.62 -15.30
N PRO A 407 -6.01 -6.59 -14.63
CA PRO A 407 -5.34 -5.48 -15.31
C PRO A 407 -4.22 -5.89 -16.26
N TRP A 408 -3.48 -6.95 -15.93
CA TRP A 408 -2.36 -7.46 -16.74
C TRP A 408 -2.79 -8.35 -17.90
N SER A 409 -4.03 -8.87 -17.88
CA SER A 409 -4.60 -9.70 -18.95
C SER A 409 -5.38 -8.88 -19.98
N ILE A 410 -5.61 -7.58 -19.70
CA ILE A 410 -6.33 -6.67 -20.59
C ILE A 410 -5.37 -6.17 -21.67
N ASP A 411 -5.71 -6.41 -22.94
CA ASP A 411 -4.94 -5.90 -24.08
C ASP A 411 -4.89 -4.37 -24.12
N GLU A 412 -3.91 -3.80 -24.85
CA GLU A 412 -3.65 -2.36 -24.87
C GLU A 412 -4.83 -1.56 -25.45
N THR A 413 -5.50 -2.08 -26.48
CA THR A 413 -6.66 -1.42 -27.09
C THR A 413 -7.80 -1.30 -26.06
N ARG A 414 -8.07 -2.38 -25.36
CA ARG A 414 -9.11 -2.44 -24.33
C ARG A 414 -8.71 -1.62 -23.11
N ARG A 415 -7.44 -1.63 -22.71
CA ARG A 415 -6.92 -0.79 -21.62
C ARG A 415 -7.13 0.69 -21.94
N THR A 416 -6.78 1.12 -23.14
CA THR A 416 -7.02 2.49 -23.61
C THR A 416 -8.49 2.87 -23.56
N ALA A 417 -9.39 1.96 -23.97
CA ALA A 417 -10.83 2.19 -23.89
C ALA A 417 -11.31 2.33 -22.42
N LEU A 418 -10.80 1.48 -21.53
CA LEU A 418 -11.14 1.52 -20.10
C LEU A 418 -10.51 2.70 -19.35
N SER A 419 -9.45 3.31 -19.87
CA SER A 419 -8.78 4.48 -19.28
C SER A 419 -9.48 5.80 -19.58
N ARG A 420 -10.38 5.82 -20.59
CA ARG A 420 -11.12 7.03 -20.96
C ARG A 420 -12.03 7.49 -19.82
N PRO A 421 -12.29 8.80 -19.71
CA PRO A 421 -13.33 9.30 -18.82
C PRO A 421 -14.66 8.60 -19.11
N TYR A 422 -15.42 8.25 -18.08
CA TYR A 422 -16.78 7.72 -18.26
C TYR A 422 -17.58 8.80 -18.99
N PRO A 423 -18.31 8.49 -20.10
CA PRO A 423 -19.07 9.49 -20.80
C PRO A 423 -20.04 10.14 -19.81
N SER A 424 -19.79 11.41 -19.50
CA SER A 424 -20.76 12.22 -18.77
C SER A 424 -22.05 12.21 -19.60
N ARG A 425 -23.20 12.17 -18.93
CA ARG A 425 -24.48 12.42 -19.60
C ARG A 425 -24.28 13.61 -20.54
N ALA A 426 -24.56 13.42 -21.82
CA ALA A 426 -24.57 14.54 -22.76
C ALA A 426 -25.39 15.67 -22.12
N PRO A 427 -24.89 16.90 -22.10
CA PRO A 427 -25.72 18.01 -21.65
C PRO A 427 -27.04 17.93 -22.41
N PRO A 428 -28.19 18.17 -21.76
CA PRO A 428 -29.45 18.20 -22.46
C PRO A 428 -29.26 19.10 -23.67
N ALA A 429 -29.70 18.60 -24.86
CA ALA A 429 -29.62 19.37 -26.08
C ALA A 429 -30.16 20.77 -25.80
N ALA A 430 -29.35 21.78 -26.10
CA ALA A 430 -29.76 23.16 -25.90
C ALA A 430 -31.16 23.31 -26.50
N SER A 431 -32.13 23.68 -25.66
CA SER A 431 -33.46 23.99 -26.12
C SER A 431 -33.32 25.08 -27.19
N THR A 432 -33.79 24.78 -28.41
CA THR A 432 -33.93 25.75 -29.47
C THR A 432 -34.51 27.04 -28.89
N GLU A 433 -33.80 28.14 -29.10
CA GLU A 433 -34.23 29.47 -28.70
C GLU A 433 -35.66 29.71 -29.16
N PRO A 434 -36.51 30.33 -28.30
CA PRO A 434 -37.82 30.72 -28.73
C PRO A 434 -37.66 31.75 -29.84
N THR A 435 -38.33 31.53 -30.99
CA THR A 435 -38.45 32.46 -32.11
C THR A 435 -38.92 33.84 -31.56
N PRO A 436 -38.31 34.96 -31.96
CA PRO A 436 -38.79 36.28 -31.58
C PRO A 436 -40.22 36.45 -32.01
N ILE A 437 -41.08 36.84 -31.09
CA ILE A 437 -42.45 37.28 -31.38
C ILE A 437 -42.30 38.63 -32.07
N ASP A 438 -42.77 38.68 -33.33
CA ASP A 438 -42.83 39.88 -34.13
C ASP A 438 -43.96 40.77 -33.57
N ASP A 439 -43.59 41.84 -32.87
CA ASP A 439 -44.49 42.88 -32.41
C ASP A 439 -44.73 43.92 -33.53
N SER A 440 -45.57 43.55 -34.46
CA SER A 440 -46.10 44.48 -35.44
C SER A 440 -47.59 44.23 -35.64
N SER A 441 -48.43 44.84 -34.76
CA SER A 441 -49.80 45.29 -35.05
C SER A 441 -50.28 46.22 -33.93
#